data_b977cfcfe451d60f2dc3c975df4d3677
#
_entry.id   b977cfcfe451d60f2dc3c975df4d3677
#
_cell.length_a   1.000
_cell.length_b   1.000
_cell.length_c   1.000
_cell.angle_alpha   90.00
_cell.angle_beta   90.00
_cell.angle_gamma   90.00
#
_symmetry.space_group_name_H-M   'P 1'
#
loop_
_entity.id
_entity.type
_entity.pdbx_description
1 polymer ?
#
loop_
_entity_poly.entity_id
_entity_poly.type
_entity_poly.pdbx_seq_one_letter_code
_entity_poly.pdbx_strand_id
1 'polypeptide(L)'
;TTWDQAPGNINLEGFMSSCPVNKHEHQNGFFDIIGNAWQWSETPIDGFDGFKVHPAYDDFSTPTFDGKHNLLKGGCWASTGNYAIKDSRYAFRRHFFQHAGLRYIEGEELCQQTMNIYETDSMVSQYIEFHYGNTYFDVPNFPVACIEEVKAVLEQNSNYKTERALDLGCATGRSS
;
A
#
# COMPACT_ATOMS: atom_id res chain seq x y z
N THR A 1 -16.96 15.06 18.70
CA THR A 1 -16.40 16.38 18.34
C THR A 1 -17.08 16.81 17.07
N THR A 2 -17.73 17.96 17.07
CA THR A 2 -18.28 18.54 15.86
C THR A 2 -17.16 19.06 14.97
N TRP A 3 -17.43 19.17 13.68
CA TRP A 3 -16.47 19.65 12.70
C TRP A 3 -15.85 21.01 13.05
N ASP A 4 -16.69 21.93 13.51
CA ASP A 4 -16.29 23.28 13.91
C ASP A 4 -15.42 23.33 15.18
N GLN A 5 -15.26 22.22 15.87
CA GLN A 5 -14.48 22.08 17.10
C GLN A 5 -13.25 21.17 16.90
N ALA A 6 -12.91 20.82 15.67
CA ALA A 6 -11.76 19.96 15.43
C ALA A 6 -10.46 20.67 15.86
N PRO A 7 -9.72 20.11 16.80
CA PRO A 7 -8.59 20.80 17.40
C PRO A 7 -7.31 20.55 16.59
N GLY A 8 -7.26 20.97 15.33
CA GLY A 8 -6.09 20.72 14.52
C GLY A 8 -6.08 21.44 13.17
N ASN A 9 -4.98 21.34 12.47
CA ASN A 9 -4.82 21.87 11.12
C ASN A 9 -5.45 20.91 10.10
N ILE A 10 -6.72 21.10 9.79
CA ILE A 10 -7.53 20.29 8.87
C ILE A 10 -8.41 21.19 8.01
N ASN A 11 -9.12 20.57 7.06
CA ASN A 11 -10.20 21.18 6.29
C ASN A 11 -9.78 22.39 5.43
N LEU A 12 -8.48 22.53 5.15
CA LEU A 12 -7.94 23.67 4.40
C LEU A 12 -8.17 25.05 5.07
N GLU A 13 -8.66 25.09 6.29
CA GLU A 13 -9.04 26.34 6.98
C GLU A 13 -7.86 27.05 7.65
N GLY A 14 -6.85 26.28 8.06
CA GLY A 14 -5.69 26.84 8.72
C GLY A 14 -4.72 27.49 7.74
N PHE A 15 -3.61 26.81 7.50
CA PHE A 15 -2.53 27.30 6.64
C PHE A 15 -2.66 26.90 5.17
N MET A 16 -3.66 26.10 4.81
CA MET A 16 -3.74 25.40 3.51
C MET A 16 -2.44 24.65 3.18
N SER A 17 -1.70 24.25 4.20
CA SER A 17 -0.42 23.60 4.17
C SER A 17 -0.13 22.99 5.54
N SER A 18 0.95 22.22 5.66
CA SER A 18 1.44 21.81 6.98
C SER A 18 1.91 23.01 7.82
N CYS A 19 1.81 22.88 9.11
CA CYS A 19 2.27 23.87 10.08
C CYS A 19 3.35 23.25 10.99
N PRO A 20 4.05 24.08 11.79
CA PRO A 20 5.01 23.57 12.77
C PRO A 20 4.37 22.55 13.72
N VAL A 21 5.09 21.46 14.00
CA VAL A 21 4.60 20.29 14.77
C VAL A 21 4.26 20.60 16.24
N ASN A 22 4.58 21.78 16.72
CA ASN A 22 4.27 22.24 18.06
C ASN A 22 3.16 23.29 18.10
N LYS A 23 2.36 23.40 17.04
CA LYS A 23 1.33 24.42 16.91
C LYS A 23 0.03 24.04 17.61
N HIS A 24 -0.40 22.80 17.48
CA HIS A 24 -1.68 22.32 17.99
C HIS A 24 -1.45 21.29 19.09
N GLU A 25 -1.41 21.80 20.32
CA GLU A 25 -1.27 20.95 21.49
C GLU A 25 -2.60 20.30 21.86
N HIS A 26 -2.56 19.02 22.17
CA HIS A 26 -3.65 18.25 22.72
C HIS A 26 -3.41 17.92 24.20
N GLN A 27 -4.34 17.20 24.81
CA GLN A 27 -4.19 16.77 26.18
C GLN A 27 -2.90 15.95 26.37
N ASN A 28 -2.28 16.11 27.54
CA ASN A 28 -1.09 15.39 27.96
C ASN A 28 0.20 15.72 27.18
N GLY A 29 0.28 16.89 26.59
CA GLY A 29 1.50 17.34 25.91
C GLY A 29 1.74 16.70 24.53
N PHE A 30 0.74 16.05 23.96
CA PHE A 30 0.81 15.59 22.59
C PHE A 30 0.44 16.70 21.61
N PHE A 31 1.13 16.75 20.49
CA PHE A 31 0.85 17.71 19.42
C PHE A 31 0.36 17.01 18.17
N ASP A 32 -0.45 17.70 17.38
CA ASP A 32 -0.92 17.26 16.05
C ASP A 32 -1.48 15.82 16.01
N ILE A 33 -2.26 15.44 17.03
CA ILE A 33 -2.99 14.16 17.01
C ILE A 33 -4.03 14.18 15.90
N ILE A 34 -4.60 15.35 15.61
CA ILE A 34 -5.56 15.57 14.54
C ILE A 34 -5.01 16.61 13.58
N GLY A 35 -5.00 16.27 12.28
CA GLY A 35 -4.60 17.18 11.21
C GLY A 35 -3.09 17.28 11.02
N ASN A 36 -2.68 18.30 10.33
CA ASN A 36 -1.32 18.62 9.89
C ASN A 36 -0.75 17.58 8.93
N ALA A 37 -0.38 16.40 9.40
CA ALA A 37 0.05 15.28 8.59
C ALA A 37 -0.59 13.97 9.10
N TRP A 38 -0.97 13.09 8.20
CA TRP A 38 -1.38 11.74 8.55
C TRP A 38 -0.30 11.04 9.37
N GLN A 39 -0.71 10.16 10.25
CA GLN A 39 0.21 9.39 11.09
C GLN A 39 0.15 7.92 10.71
N TRP A 40 1.26 7.40 10.24
CA TRP A 40 1.44 5.98 9.99
C TRP A 40 1.36 5.19 11.29
N SER A 41 0.61 4.09 11.27
CA SER A 41 0.65 3.08 12.32
C SER A 41 1.29 1.80 11.80
N GLU A 42 1.74 0.94 12.70
CA GLU A 42 2.21 -0.41 12.37
C GLU A 42 1.06 -1.38 12.11
N THR A 43 -0.16 -1.01 12.51
CA THR A 43 -1.34 -1.86 12.36
C THR A 43 -1.76 -1.95 10.90
N PRO A 44 -1.78 -3.12 10.29
CA PRO A 44 -2.38 -3.30 8.99
C PRO A 44 -3.91 -3.13 9.06
N ILE A 45 -4.51 -2.72 7.96
CA ILE A 45 -5.96 -2.75 7.86
C ILE A 45 -6.44 -4.18 7.67
N ASP A 46 -7.50 -4.53 8.38
CA ASP A 46 -8.17 -5.82 8.26
C ASP A 46 -9.66 -5.68 8.57
N GLY A 47 -10.46 -6.70 8.28
CA GLY A 47 -11.85 -6.78 8.68
C GLY A 47 -12.00 -6.88 10.20
N PHE A 48 -13.12 -6.39 10.71
CA PHE A 48 -13.51 -6.69 12.09
C PHE A 48 -14.00 -8.13 12.21
N ASP A 49 -14.00 -8.66 13.42
CA ASP A 49 -14.51 -10.01 13.70
C ASP A 49 -15.91 -10.19 13.10
N GLY A 50 -16.06 -11.25 12.31
CA GLY A 50 -17.31 -11.54 11.60
C GLY A 50 -17.53 -10.74 10.31
N PHE A 51 -16.59 -9.88 9.90
CA PHE A 51 -16.66 -9.20 8.61
C PHE A 51 -16.70 -10.22 7.47
N LYS A 52 -17.57 -9.94 6.50
CA LYS A 52 -17.64 -10.70 5.24
C LYS A 52 -17.67 -9.73 4.08
N VAL A 53 -16.83 -9.99 3.09
CA VAL A 53 -16.80 -9.20 1.86
C VAL A 53 -18.13 -9.35 1.14
N HIS A 54 -18.71 -8.22 0.73
CA HIS A 54 -19.96 -8.24 -0.02
C HIS A 54 -19.68 -8.70 -1.46
N PRO A 55 -20.44 -9.71 -1.98
CA PRO A 55 -20.15 -10.29 -3.30
C PRO A 55 -20.20 -9.31 -4.49
N ALA A 56 -20.97 -8.22 -4.35
CA ALA A 56 -21.05 -7.19 -5.40
C ALA A 56 -20.05 -6.04 -5.20
N TYR A 57 -19.21 -6.08 -4.15
CA TYR A 57 -18.26 -5.02 -3.84
C TYR A 57 -17.06 -5.61 -3.08
N ASP A 58 -16.24 -6.37 -3.77
CA ASP A 58 -15.05 -7.02 -3.23
C ASP A 58 -13.75 -6.30 -3.56
N ASP A 59 -13.75 -5.51 -4.62
CA ASP A 59 -12.59 -4.88 -5.23
C ASP A 59 -11.88 -3.84 -4.36
N PHE A 60 -12.56 -3.27 -3.36
CA PHE A 60 -11.96 -2.31 -2.45
C PHE A 60 -11.37 -2.97 -1.20
N SER A 61 -12.11 -3.87 -0.56
CA SER A 61 -11.70 -4.47 0.72
C SER A 61 -10.67 -5.58 0.53
N THR A 62 -10.91 -6.52 -0.36
CA THR A 62 -10.07 -7.70 -0.55
C THR A 62 -8.62 -7.36 -0.91
N PRO A 63 -8.33 -6.43 -1.85
CA PRO A 63 -6.96 -6.07 -2.18
C PRO A 63 -6.23 -5.32 -1.07
N THR A 64 -6.93 -4.73 -0.11
CA THR A 64 -6.32 -3.95 0.97
C THR A 64 -6.04 -4.77 2.22
N PHE A 65 -6.71 -5.91 2.40
CA PHE A 65 -6.51 -6.83 3.54
C PHE A 65 -5.36 -7.81 3.26
N ASP A 66 -4.20 -7.27 2.94
CA ASP A 66 -3.02 -8.01 2.49
C ASP A 66 -1.86 -7.97 3.51
N GLY A 67 -2.12 -7.44 4.71
CA GLY A 67 -1.09 -7.24 5.73
C GLY A 67 -0.04 -6.17 5.41
N LYS A 68 -0.17 -5.47 4.28
CA LYS A 68 0.81 -4.48 3.79
C LYS A 68 0.26 -3.07 3.71
N HIS A 69 -1.05 -2.92 3.77
CA HIS A 69 -1.70 -1.63 3.87
C HIS A 69 -1.80 -1.26 5.35
N ASN A 70 -0.97 -0.33 5.78
CA ASN A 70 -1.00 0.15 7.16
C ASN A 70 -2.01 1.27 7.35
N LEU A 71 -2.63 1.31 8.52
CA LEU A 71 -3.57 2.36 8.88
C LEU A 71 -2.86 3.71 9.01
N LEU A 72 -3.51 4.72 8.47
CA LEU A 72 -3.18 6.13 8.73
C LEU A 72 -4.28 6.73 9.59
N LYS A 73 -3.88 7.52 10.56
CA LYS A 73 -4.77 8.14 11.54
C LYS A 73 -4.55 9.65 11.59
N GLY A 74 -5.55 10.36 12.09
CA GLY A 74 -5.48 11.78 12.42
C GLY A 74 -5.83 12.74 11.29
N GLY A 75 -5.70 12.33 10.05
CA GLY A 75 -5.86 13.23 8.90
C GLY A 75 -4.67 14.15 8.67
N CYS A 76 -4.66 14.85 7.57
CA CYS A 76 -3.70 15.93 7.29
C CYS A 76 -4.43 17.27 7.13
N TRP A 77 -3.69 18.34 6.89
CA TRP A 77 -4.25 19.67 6.69
C TRP A 77 -5.31 19.77 5.57
N ALA A 78 -5.25 18.88 4.59
CA ALA A 78 -6.22 18.81 3.50
C ALA A 78 -7.40 17.85 3.79
N SER A 79 -7.38 17.10 4.88
CA SER A 79 -8.41 16.12 5.20
C SER A 79 -9.70 16.81 5.64
N THR A 80 -10.82 16.31 5.11
CA THR A 80 -12.15 16.84 5.38
C THR A 80 -13.08 15.72 5.86
N GLY A 81 -14.25 16.09 6.41
CA GLY A 81 -15.28 15.14 6.80
C GLY A 81 -14.80 14.13 7.82
N ASN A 82 -15.14 12.88 7.58
CA ASN A 82 -14.90 11.80 8.52
C ASN A 82 -13.45 11.29 8.56
N TYR A 83 -12.56 11.80 7.72
CA TYR A 83 -11.18 11.30 7.70
C TYR A 83 -10.38 11.63 8.98
N ALA A 84 -10.73 12.70 9.67
CA ALA A 84 -10.02 13.14 10.89
C ALA A 84 -10.62 12.60 12.20
N ILE A 85 -11.69 11.82 12.15
CA ILE A 85 -12.29 11.23 13.36
C ILE A 85 -11.57 9.96 13.80
N LYS A 86 -11.71 9.62 15.09
CA LYS A 86 -11.05 8.45 15.70
C LYS A 86 -11.39 7.12 15.02
N ASP A 87 -12.60 7.00 14.49
CA ASP A 87 -13.11 5.77 13.88
C ASP A 87 -12.70 5.61 12.40
N SER A 88 -12.08 6.64 11.81
CA SER A 88 -11.58 6.58 10.45
C SER A 88 -10.47 5.54 10.31
N ARG A 89 -10.59 4.72 9.27
CA ARG A 89 -9.66 3.63 8.94
C ARG A 89 -9.17 3.80 7.52
N TYR A 90 -8.30 4.76 7.30
CA TYR A 90 -7.67 4.98 6.03
C TYR A 90 -6.36 4.19 5.97
N ALA A 91 -6.06 3.55 4.85
CA ALA A 91 -4.88 2.71 4.76
C ALA A 91 -4.20 2.77 3.40
N PHE A 92 -2.87 2.71 3.43
CA PHE A 92 -2.04 2.63 2.23
C PHE A 92 -0.85 1.69 2.44
N ARG A 93 -0.27 1.25 1.34
CA ARG A 93 1.05 0.61 1.35
C ARG A 93 2.12 1.66 1.64
N ARG A 94 3.15 1.29 2.39
CA ARG A 94 4.22 2.19 2.85
C ARG A 94 5.00 2.87 1.72
N HIS A 95 5.04 2.29 0.53
CA HIS A 95 5.74 2.87 -0.61
C HIS A 95 4.93 3.93 -1.37
N PHE A 96 3.62 4.04 -1.10
CA PHE A 96 2.81 5.10 -1.67
C PHE A 96 3.10 6.41 -0.97
N PHE A 97 3.36 7.46 -1.75
CA PHE A 97 3.51 8.79 -1.19
C PHE A 97 2.19 9.25 -0.57
N GLN A 98 2.27 9.59 0.70
CA GLN A 98 1.20 10.22 1.44
C GLN A 98 1.78 11.41 2.21
N HIS A 99 0.98 12.45 2.40
CA HIS A 99 1.36 13.54 3.30
C HIS A 99 1.24 13.06 4.76
N ALA A 100 2.21 12.28 5.18
CA ALA A 100 2.19 11.55 6.43
C ALA A 100 3.55 11.56 7.12
N GLY A 101 3.52 11.51 8.43
CA GLY A 101 4.65 11.31 9.31
C GLY A 101 4.46 10.06 10.17
N LEU A 102 5.30 9.91 11.16
CA LEU A 102 5.23 8.81 12.12
C LEU A 102 5.45 9.36 13.54
N ARG A 103 4.98 8.61 14.53
CA ARG A 103 5.35 8.76 15.94
C ARG A 103 6.20 7.57 16.33
N TYR A 104 7.43 7.86 16.69
CA TYR A 104 8.32 6.82 17.22
C TYR A 104 7.98 6.56 18.68
N ILE A 105 7.83 5.29 19.03
CA ILE A 105 7.65 4.82 20.40
C ILE A 105 8.82 3.90 20.71
N GLU A 106 9.57 4.19 21.76
CA GLU A 106 10.60 3.33 22.26
C GLU A 106 10.03 2.45 23.37
N GLY A 107 10.17 1.15 23.24
CA GLY A 107 9.63 0.16 24.18
C GLY A 107 10.02 -1.25 23.79
N GLU A 108 9.54 -2.23 24.55
CA GLU A 108 9.70 -3.63 24.17
C GLU A 108 8.96 -3.92 22.88
N GLU A 109 9.63 -4.63 21.98
CA GLU A 109 9.10 -4.96 20.67
C GLU A 109 7.81 -5.80 20.80
N LEU A 110 6.69 -5.22 20.43
CA LEU A 110 5.47 -5.98 20.21
C LEU A 110 5.66 -6.79 18.93
N CYS A 111 6.22 -7.98 19.08
CA CYS A 111 6.46 -8.90 17.98
C CYS A 111 5.12 -9.36 17.39
N GLN A 112 4.53 -8.55 16.51
CA GLN A 112 3.56 -9.07 15.56
C GLN A 112 4.36 -9.72 14.45
N GLN A 113 4.36 -11.03 14.42
CA GLN A 113 4.81 -11.78 13.24
C GLN A 113 3.90 -11.37 12.08
N THR A 114 4.34 -10.38 11.33
CA THR A 114 3.76 -10.10 10.02
C THR A 114 4.11 -11.27 9.13
N MET A 115 3.16 -12.19 8.96
CA MET A 115 3.31 -13.26 7.99
C MET A 115 3.56 -12.59 6.63
N ASN A 116 4.72 -12.87 6.02
CA ASN A 116 5.01 -12.38 4.70
C ASN A 116 4.07 -13.07 3.71
N ILE A 117 3.03 -12.39 3.27
CA ILE A 117 1.99 -12.95 2.41
C ILE A 117 2.56 -13.51 1.10
N TYR A 118 3.70 -12.99 0.62
CA TYR A 118 4.36 -13.51 -0.58
C TYR A 118 5.08 -14.85 -0.36
N GLU A 119 5.24 -15.27 0.89
CA GLU A 119 5.81 -16.57 1.26
C GLU A 119 4.73 -17.60 1.58
N THR A 120 3.46 -17.25 1.45
CA THR A 120 2.36 -18.19 1.60
C THR A 120 2.24 -19.10 0.39
N ASP A 121 1.88 -20.36 0.60
CA ASP A 121 1.68 -21.36 -0.47
C ASP A 121 0.71 -20.83 -1.55
N SER A 122 -0.31 -20.09 -1.17
CA SER A 122 -1.28 -19.51 -2.10
C SER A 122 -0.64 -18.47 -3.02
N MET A 123 0.17 -17.56 -2.50
CA MET A 123 0.83 -16.54 -3.32
C MET A 123 1.94 -17.13 -4.18
N VAL A 124 2.71 -18.06 -3.64
CA VAL A 124 3.72 -18.79 -4.39
C VAL A 124 3.07 -19.56 -5.55
N SER A 125 1.96 -20.25 -5.30
CA SER A 125 1.19 -20.94 -6.35
C SER A 125 0.69 -19.99 -7.43
N GLN A 126 0.17 -18.82 -7.08
CA GLN A 126 -0.28 -17.82 -8.05
C GLN A 126 0.87 -17.31 -8.93
N TYR A 127 2.04 -17.04 -8.36
CA TYR A 127 3.21 -16.63 -9.13
C TYR A 127 3.72 -17.76 -10.04
N ILE A 128 3.73 -18.99 -9.56
CA ILE A 128 4.10 -20.14 -10.37
C ILE A 128 3.13 -20.31 -11.54
N GLU A 129 1.82 -20.24 -11.29
CA GLU A 129 0.80 -20.33 -12.33
C GLU A 129 0.92 -19.20 -13.36
N PHE A 130 1.14 -17.96 -12.89
CA PHE A 130 1.32 -16.81 -13.76
C PHE A 130 2.55 -16.96 -14.69
N HIS A 131 3.64 -17.52 -14.17
CA HIS A 131 4.89 -17.65 -14.94
C HIS A 131 4.99 -18.95 -15.75
N TYR A 132 4.47 -20.04 -15.23
CA TYR A 132 4.64 -21.38 -15.82
C TYR A 132 3.33 -22.07 -16.19
N GLY A 133 2.20 -21.46 -15.90
CA GLY A 133 0.89 -21.99 -16.20
C GLY A 133 0.61 -22.10 -17.70
N ASN A 134 -0.49 -22.76 -18.01
CA ASN A 134 -0.91 -23.00 -19.38
C ASN A 134 -1.45 -21.74 -20.05
N THR A 135 -1.60 -21.80 -21.36
CA THR A 135 -2.37 -20.83 -22.13
C THR A 135 -3.85 -21.03 -21.85
N TYR A 136 -4.53 -19.96 -21.43
CA TYR A 136 -5.97 -19.96 -21.19
C TYR A 136 -6.68 -19.10 -22.22
N PHE A 137 -7.76 -19.58 -22.76
CA PHE A 137 -8.60 -18.84 -23.75
C PHE A 137 -7.79 -18.34 -24.96
N ASP A 138 -6.82 -19.12 -25.40
CA ASP A 138 -5.90 -18.77 -26.49
C ASP A 138 -5.04 -17.52 -26.24
N VAL A 139 -4.97 -17.05 -24.99
CA VAL A 139 -4.09 -15.95 -24.59
C VAL A 139 -2.76 -16.52 -24.14
N PRO A 140 -1.63 -16.11 -24.76
CA PRO A 140 -0.30 -16.56 -24.37
C PRO A 140 0.01 -16.20 -22.92
N ASN A 141 0.76 -17.06 -22.27
CA ASN A 141 1.34 -16.74 -20.97
C ASN A 141 2.21 -15.47 -21.10
N PHE A 142 1.96 -14.45 -20.27
CA PHE A 142 2.56 -13.13 -20.43
C PHE A 142 4.09 -13.12 -20.42
N PRO A 143 4.82 -13.78 -19.50
CA PRO A 143 6.28 -13.86 -19.55
C PRO A 143 6.81 -14.52 -20.83
N VAL A 144 6.15 -15.55 -21.33
CA VAL A 144 6.52 -16.21 -22.59
C VAL A 144 6.30 -15.27 -23.77
N ALA A 145 5.16 -14.58 -23.82
CA ALA A 145 4.88 -13.60 -24.87
C ALA A 145 5.91 -12.47 -24.91
N CYS A 146 6.35 -11.98 -23.75
CA CYS A 146 7.41 -10.97 -23.68
C CYS A 146 8.73 -11.47 -24.29
N ILE A 147 9.13 -12.70 -23.98
CA ILE A 147 10.38 -13.30 -24.54
C ILE A 147 10.27 -13.52 -26.04
N GLU A 148 9.13 -13.97 -26.53
CA GLU A 148 8.91 -14.16 -27.96
C GLU A 148 8.98 -12.83 -28.72
N GLU A 149 8.41 -11.76 -28.17
CA GLU A 149 8.51 -10.44 -28.77
C GLU A 149 9.95 -9.93 -28.78
N VAL A 150 10.70 -10.09 -27.70
CA VAL A 150 12.13 -9.74 -27.65
C VAL A 150 12.93 -10.52 -28.72
N LYS A 151 12.69 -11.81 -28.86
CA LYS A 151 13.34 -12.65 -29.90
C LYS A 151 13.00 -12.15 -31.30
N ALA A 152 11.73 -11.86 -31.56
CA ALA A 152 11.31 -11.35 -32.86
C ALA A 152 11.99 -9.99 -33.22
N VAL A 153 12.14 -9.09 -32.25
CA VAL A 153 12.85 -7.83 -32.43
C VAL A 153 14.34 -8.06 -32.70
N LEU A 154 14.98 -9.00 -31.99
CA LEU A 154 16.39 -9.31 -32.20
C LEU A 154 16.65 -9.96 -33.56
N GLU A 155 15.76 -10.83 -34.02
CA GLU A 155 15.85 -11.46 -35.35
C GLU A 155 15.72 -10.47 -36.50
N GLN A 156 14.84 -9.44 -36.32
CA GLN A 156 14.66 -8.39 -37.31
C GLN A 156 15.85 -7.42 -37.39
N ASN A 157 16.65 -7.35 -36.33
CA ASN A 157 17.77 -6.41 -36.21
C ASN A 157 19.10 -7.16 -36.10
N SER A 158 19.63 -7.61 -37.22
CA SER A 158 20.90 -8.38 -37.30
C SER A 158 22.15 -7.65 -36.74
N ASN A 159 22.01 -6.36 -36.38
CA ASN A 159 23.08 -5.57 -35.78
C ASN A 159 23.20 -5.76 -34.26
N TYR A 160 22.23 -6.36 -33.61
CA TYR A 160 22.26 -6.62 -32.18
C TYR A 160 22.82 -8.02 -31.90
N LYS A 161 23.99 -8.08 -31.29
CA LYS A 161 24.52 -9.31 -30.69
C LYS A 161 24.27 -9.25 -29.20
N THR A 162 23.32 -10.05 -28.73
CA THR A 162 23.02 -10.14 -27.31
C THR A 162 23.82 -11.29 -26.70
N GLU A 163 24.85 -10.96 -25.95
CA GLU A 163 25.65 -11.94 -25.20
C GLU A 163 25.16 -12.10 -23.76
N ARG A 164 24.44 -11.12 -23.25
CA ARG A 164 23.91 -11.08 -21.88
C ARG A 164 22.56 -10.40 -21.84
N ALA A 165 21.67 -10.91 -21.02
CA ALA A 165 20.39 -10.31 -20.70
C ALA A 165 20.25 -10.15 -19.18
N LEU A 166 19.56 -9.11 -18.74
CA LEU A 166 19.22 -8.87 -17.33
C LEU A 166 17.71 -8.69 -17.22
N ASP A 167 17.08 -9.57 -16.47
CA ASP A 167 15.67 -9.47 -16.12
C ASP A 167 15.54 -8.89 -14.70
N LEU A 168 14.96 -7.70 -14.59
CA LEU A 168 14.73 -7.01 -13.32
C LEU A 168 13.33 -7.35 -12.81
N GLY A 169 13.27 -8.02 -11.66
CA GLY A 169 12.00 -8.42 -11.06
C GLY A 169 11.46 -9.74 -11.61
N CYS A 170 12.34 -10.63 -11.97
CA CYS A 170 12.03 -11.92 -12.60
C CYS A 170 11.15 -12.87 -11.77
N ALA A 171 10.84 -12.53 -10.53
CA ALA A 171 10.03 -13.34 -9.60
C ALA A 171 10.47 -14.83 -9.57
N THR A 172 9.82 -15.70 -10.34
CA THR A 172 10.16 -17.13 -10.42
C THR A 172 11.21 -17.45 -11.49
N GLY A 173 11.74 -16.45 -12.19
CA GLY A 173 12.81 -16.61 -13.17
C GLY A 173 12.40 -17.17 -14.55
N ARG A 174 11.10 -17.16 -14.90
CA ARG A 174 10.61 -17.74 -16.17
C ARG A 174 11.15 -17.03 -17.41
N SER A 175 11.34 -15.71 -17.32
CA SER A 175 11.80 -14.85 -18.42
C SER A 175 13.32 -14.69 -18.47
N SER A 176 14.04 -15.27 -17.54
CA SER A 176 15.51 -15.18 -17.43
C SER A 176 16.25 -16.18 -18.28
#